data_38d36ffdef4bc907871b4b11240b3da5
#
_entry.id   38d36ffdef4bc907871b4b11240b3da5
#
_cell.length_a   1.000
_cell.length_b   1.000
_cell.length_c   1.000
_cell.angle_alpha   90.00
_cell.angle_beta   90.00
_cell.angle_gamma   90.00
#
_symmetry.space_group_name_H-M   'P 1'
#
loop_
_entity.id
_entity.type
_entity.pdbx_description
1 polymer ?
#
loop_
_entity_poly.entity_id
_entity_poly.type
_entity_poly.pdbx_seq_one_letter_code
_entity_poly.pdbx_strand_id
1 'polypeptide(L)'
;MAVNRVPVLKRCRSLGLEPTVLGIDKKSTRELKRANRKMSEYGLQLREKQKAKFIYGVLEKPFRNYYKRADRMKGQTGENLMVILESRLDNVVFRLGLARTRREARQIVDHKHILVNGKQVNIPSYLVKAGDVIEIKEKCKGSQRYKDIVEATAGRLVPEWLEADLEALKGTVKELPSREVIDVPVDEMLIVELSSK
;
A
#
# COMPACT_ATOMS: atom_id res chain seq x y z
N MET A 1 1.16 12.47 13.44
CA MET A 1 1.24 12.30 11.97
C MET A 1 -0.15 12.46 11.37
N ALA A 2 -0.29 13.12 10.21
CA ALA A 2 -1.59 13.26 9.56
C ALA A 2 -2.05 11.92 8.96
N VAL A 3 -3.25 11.46 9.33
CA VAL A 3 -3.81 10.17 8.93
C VAL A 3 -5.05 10.37 8.07
N ASN A 4 -5.19 9.57 7.02
CA ASN A 4 -6.41 9.56 6.20
C ASN A 4 -7.53 8.82 6.95
N ARG A 5 -8.54 9.55 7.44
CA ARG A 5 -9.70 9.02 8.19
C ARG A 5 -10.98 8.92 7.36
N VAL A 6 -10.88 8.99 6.04
CA VAL A 6 -12.05 8.94 5.15
C VAL A 6 -12.76 7.59 5.29
N PRO A 7 -14.12 7.54 5.27
CA PRO A 7 -14.88 6.29 5.27
C PRO A 7 -14.55 5.42 4.06
N VAL A 8 -14.04 4.21 4.31
CA VAL A 8 -13.43 3.36 3.28
C VAL A 8 -14.43 2.97 2.21
N LEU A 9 -15.56 2.32 2.57
CA LEU A 9 -16.54 1.84 1.60
C LEU A 9 -17.15 2.95 0.75
N LYS A 10 -17.36 4.15 1.33
CA LYS A 10 -17.83 5.33 0.58
C LYS A 10 -16.79 5.76 -0.45
N ARG A 11 -15.53 5.78 -0.06
CA ARG A 11 -14.43 6.20 -0.93
C ARG A 11 -14.14 5.17 -2.02
N CYS A 12 -14.15 3.86 -1.70
CA CYS A 12 -14.03 2.79 -2.69
C CYS A 12 -15.08 2.94 -3.79
N ARG A 13 -16.36 3.09 -3.42
CA ARG A 13 -17.44 3.32 -4.39
C ARG A 13 -17.20 4.55 -5.27
N SER A 14 -16.78 5.67 -4.68
CA SER A 14 -16.56 6.92 -5.45
C SER A 14 -15.38 6.82 -6.43
N LEU A 15 -14.41 5.96 -6.14
CA LEU A 15 -13.22 5.74 -6.97
C LEU A 15 -13.36 4.52 -7.90
N GLY A 16 -14.41 3.71 -7.75
CA GLY A 16 -14.58 2.45 -8.48
C GLY A 16 -13.54 1.40 -8.09
N LEU A 17 -13.17 1.35 -6.80
CA LEU A 17 -12.25 0.37 -6.24
C LEU A 17 -13.02 -0.69 -5.48
N GLU A 18 -12.58 -1.94 -5.59
CA GLU A 18 -13.04 -3.00 -4.71
C GLU A 18 -12.41 -2.88 -3.33
N PRO A 19 -13.18 -3.06 -2.23
CA PRO A 19 -12.64 -2.99 -0.86
C PRO A 19 -11.55 -4.03 -0.59
N THR A 20 -11.59 -5.17 -1.27
CA THR A 20 -10.60 -6.27 -1.17
C THR A 20 -9.16 -5.81 -1.46
N VAL A 21 -8.97 -4.86 -2.40
CA VAL A 21 -7.66 -4.25 -2.69
C VAL A 21 -7.02 -3.58 -1.45
N LEU A 22 -7.88 -3.18 -0.50
CA LEU A 22 -7.45 -2.57 0.77
C LEU A 22 -7.37 -3.58 1.93
N GLY A 23 -7.65 -4.86 1.68
CA GLY A 23 -7.74 -5.91 2.69
C GLY A 23 -9.04 -5.84 3.52
N ILE A 24 -10.15 -5.42 2.90
CA ILE A 24 -11.45 -5.29 3.57
C ILE A 24 -12.48 -6.15 2.85
N ASP A 25 -12.99 -7.18 3.52
CA ASP A 25 -13.95 -8.14 2.95
C ASP A 25 -15.38 -7.62 2.94
N LYS A 26 -15.64 -6.55 3.71
CA LYS A 26 -16.99 -5.97 3.80
C LYS A 26 -17.40 -5.32 2.49
N LYS A 27 -18.46 -5.85 1.86
CA LYS A 27 -19.07 -5.28 0.66
C LYS A 27 -20.05 -4.16 1.02
N SER A 28 -20.20 -3.19 0.10
CA SER A 28 -21.20 -2.14 0.23
C SER A 28 -22.50 -2.57 -0.42
N THR A 29 -23.62 -2.46 0.30
CA THR A 29 -24.97 -2.71 -0.22
C THR A 29 -25.56 -1.51 -1.01
N ARG A 30 -24.88 -0.36 -0.97
CA ARG A 30 -25.34 0.86 -1.64
C ARG A 30 -24.75 0.95 -3.04
N GLU A 31 -25.61 1.14 -4.04
CA GLU A 31 -25.23 1.42 -5.42
C GLU A 31 -24.78 2.87 -5.63
N LEU A 32 -24.01 3.09 -6.70
CA LEU A 32 -23.63 4.44 -7.14
C LEU A 32 -24.81 5.10 -7.86
N LYS A 33 -25.39 6.13 -7.27
CA LYS A 33 -26.54 6.86 -7.86
C LYS A 33 -26.25 7.53 -9.22
N ARG A 34 -24.97 7.62 -9.67
CA ARG A 34 -24.54 8.35 -10.87
C ARG A 34 -23.41 7.62 -11.60
N ALA A 35 -23.56 6.33 -11.88
CA ALA A 35 -22.54 5.53 -12.57
C ALA A 35 -22.24 6.01 -14.00
N ASN A 36 -23.18 6.68 -14.68
CA ASN A 36 -23.15 6.93 -16.13
C ASN A 36 -22.77 8.37 -16.53
N ARG A 37 -22.30 9.22 -15.61
CA ARG A 37 -21.88 10.57 -16.03
C ARG A 37 -20.52 10.48 -16.72
N LYS A 38 -20.46 10.90 -18.00
CA LYS A 38 -19.20 11.05 -18.74
C LYS A 38 -18.26 11.97 -17.96
N MET A 39 -17.09 11.49 -17.62
CA MET A 39 -16.06 12.26 -16.93
C MET A 39 -15.22 13.01 -17.96
N SER A 40 -14.77 14.22 -17.62
CA SER A 40 -13.75 14.92 -18.40
C SER A 40 -12.39 14.20 -18.27
N GLU A 41 -11.51 14.45 -19.22
CA GLU A 41 -10.13 13.93 -19.20
C GLU A 41 -9.41 14.29 -17.88
N TYR A 42 -9.45 15.56 -17.48
CA TYR A 42 -8.95 16.00 -16.17
C TYR A 42 -9.56 15.20 -15.01
N GLY A 43 -10.86 14.93 -15.07
CA GLY A 43 -11.56 14.14 -14.04
C GLY A 43 -11.05 12.73 -13.96
N LEU A 44 -10.73 12.09 -15.10
CA LEU A 44 -10.13 10.75 -15.16
C LEU A 44 -8.72 10.75 -14.55
N GLN A 45 -7.87 11.65 -14.98
CA GLN A 45 -6.51 11.82 -14.46
C GLN A 45 -6.50 12.04 -12.94
N LEU A 46 -7.37 12.95 -12.46
CA LEU A 46 -7.51 13.22 -11.04
C LEU A 46 -7.99 11.99 -10.26
N ARG A 47 -8.92 11.21 -10.84
CA ARG A 47 -9.44 9.98 -10.23
C ARG A 47 -8.35 8.94 -10.03
N GLU A 48 -7.50 8.71 -11.03
CA GLU A 48 -6.39 7.75 -10.94
C GLU A 48 -5.38 8.18 -9.85
N LYS A 49 -5.01 9.45 -9.80
CA LYS A 49 -4.19 9.99 -8.70
C LYS A 49 -4.84 9.76 -7.33
N GLN A 50 -6.14 9.99 -7.20
CA GLN A 50 -6.85 9.76 -5.95
C GLN A 50 -6.95 8.28 -5.59
N LYS A 51 -7.06 7.35 -6.58
CA LYS A 51 -6.99 5.90 -6.35
C LYS A 51 -5.65 5.51 -5.74
N ALA A 52 -4.53 5.88 -6.37
CA ALA A 52 -3.19 5.59 -5.87
C ALA A 52 -3.01 6.11 -4.44
N LYS A 53 -3.31 7.38 -4.20
CA LYS A 53 -3.23 7.98 -2.86
C LYS A 53 -4.07 7.25 -1.82
N PHE A 54 -5.25 6.80 -2.19
CA PHE A 54 -6.17 6.14 -1.26
C PHE A 54 -5.73 4.71 -0.94
N ILE A 55 -5.27 3.94 -1.94
CA ILE A 55 -4.80 2.58 -1.78
C ILE A 55 -3.59 2.54 -0.81
N TYR A 56 -2.60 3.39 -1.04
CA TYR A 56 -1.39 3.46 -0.20
C TYR A 56 -1.54 4.34 1.05
N GLY A 57 -2.69 4.98 1.25
CA GLY A 57 -2.94 5.85 2.40
C GLY A 57 -2.04 7.09 2.44
N VAL A 58 -1.58 7.58 1.29
CA VAL A 58 -0.64 8.70 1.16
C VAL A 58 -1.41 10.01 0.98
N LEU A 59 -0.99 11.06 1.70
CA LEU A 59 -1.54 12.42 1.57
C LEU A 59 -0.91 13.16 0.37
N GLU A 60 -1.50 14.29 -0.03
CA GLU A 60 -1.09 15.03 -1.24
C GLU A 60 0.38 15.46 -1.22
N LYS A 61 0.84 16.09 -0.14
CA LYS A 61 2.23 16.59 -0.04
C LYS A 61 3.27 15.46 -0.13
N PRO A 62 3.18 14.36 0.63
CA PRO A 62 4.06 13.20 0.46
C PRO A 62 3.97 12.57 -0.93
N PHE A 63 2.77 12.47 -1.51
CA PHE A 63 2.60 11.91 -2.86
C PHE A 63 3.34 12.74 -3.91
N ARG A 64 3.22 14.07 -3.86
CA ARG A 64 3.97 14.98 -4.72
C ARG A 64 5.49 14.82 -4.57
N ASN A 65 5.97 14.57 -3.34
CA ASN A 65 7.40 14.31 -3.11
C ASN A 65 7.84 12.98 -3.74
N TYR A 66 7.02 11.93 -3.68
CA TYR A 66 7.29 10.66 -4.37
C TYR A 66 7.30 10.82 -5.88
N TYR A 67 6.36 11.58 -6.44
CA TYR A 67 6.36 11.90 -7.86
C TYR A 67 7.63 12.60 -8.30
N LYS A 68 8.04 13.67 -7.61
CA LYS A 68 9.29 14.38 -7.89
C LYS A 68 10.54 13.49 -7.78
N ARG A 69 10.51 12.50 -6.88
CA ARG A 69 11.58 11.53 -6.75
C ARG A 69 11.59 10.55 -7.92
N ALA A 70 10.42 10.03 -8.30
CA ALA A 70 10.25 9.13 -9.44
C ALA A 70 10.70 9.77 -10.76
N ASP A 71 10.37 11.04 -10.95
CA ASP A 71 10.72 11.83 -12.11
C ASP A 71 12.26 12.02 -12.30
N ARG A 72 13.01 12.02 -11.20
CA ARG A 72 14.48 12.11 -11.22
C ARG A 72 15.18 10.77 -11.43
N MET A 73 14.46 9.66 -11.34
CA MET A 73 14.99 8.31 -11.54
C MET A 73 15.07 7.99 -13.03
N LYS A 74 16.01 7.14 -13.42
CA LYS A 74 16.06 6.61 -14.80
C LYS A 74 14.86 5.71 -15.06
N GLY A 75 14.34 5.73 -16.28
CA GLY A 75 13.18 4.93 -16.70
C GLY A 75 11.87 5.72 -16.74
N GLN A 76 10.74 5.02 -16.75
CA GLN A 76 9.43 5.64 -16.83
C GLN A 76 8.99 6.18 -15.46
N THR A 77 8.63 7.46 -15.38
CA THR A 77 8.23 8.13 -14.14
C THR A 77 7.04 7.44 -13.45
N GLY A 78 6.07 6.96 -14.24
CA GLY A 78 4.90 6.26 -13.70
C GLY A 78 5.27 4.94 -13.02
N GLU A 79 6.07 4.12 -13.67
CA GLU A 79 6.57 2.86 -13.10
C GLU A 79 7.40 3.10 -11.83
N ASN A 80 8.35 4.03 -11.90
CA ASN A 80 9.17 4.42 -10.75
C ASN A 80 8.32 4.87 -9.56
N LEU A 81 7.24 5.62 -9.82
CA LEU A 81 6.30 6.05 -8.79
C LEU A 81 5.62 4.84 -8.12
N MET A 82 5.16 3.87 -8.92
CA MET A 82 4.52 2.67 -8.40
C MET A 82 5.49 1.82 -7.58
N VAL A 83 6.72 1.64 -8.05
CA VAL A 83 7.80 0.96 -7.31
C VAL A 83 8.08 1.63 -5.96
N ILE A 84 8.19 2.97 -5.94
CA ILE A 84 8.39 3.71 -4.68
C ILE A 84 7.23 3.51 -3.71
N LEU A 85 5.98 3.52 -4.20
CA LEU A 85 4.79 3.34 -3.37
C LEU A 85 4.69 1.91 -2.82
N GLU A 86 5.05 0.90 -3.62
CA GLU A 86 5.08 -0.50 -3.19
C GLU A 86 6.22 -0.77 -2.19
N SER A 87 7.38 -0.15 -2.36
CA SER A 87 8.55 -0.33 -1.49
C SER A 87 8.43 0.33 -0.11
N ARG A 88 7.30 0.95 0.22
CA ARG A 88 7.09 1.53 1.55
C ARG A 88 6.91 0.44 2.60
N LEU A 89 7.51 0.63 3.77
CA LEU A 89 7.47 -0.35 4.86
C LEU A 89 6.03 -0.69 5.30
N ASP A 90 5.14 0.32 5.39
CA ASP A 90 3.74 0.08 5.75
C ASP A 90 3.01 -0.80 4.71
N ASN A 91 3.33 -0.64 3.42
CA ASN A 91 2.79 -1.47 2.36
C ASN A 91 3.40 -2.87 2.38
N VAL A 92 4.72 -3.00 2.56
CA VAL A 92 5.41 -4.29 2.60
C VAL A 92 4.91 -5.14 3.78
N VAL A 93 4.73 -4.56 4.96
CA VAL A 93 4.12 -5.24 6.12
C VAL A 93 2.72 -5.78 5.80
N PHE A 94 1.92 -5.02 5.04
CA PHE A 94 0.61 -5.48 4.55
C PHE A 94 0.74 -6.61 3.53
N ARG A 95 1.64 -6.49 2.55
CA ARG A 95 1.87 -7.51 1.50
C ARG A 95 2.39 -8.83 2.06
N LEU A 96 3.22 -8.79 3.08
CA LEU A 96 3.72 -9.96 3.82
C LEU A 96 2.65 -10.66 4.66
N GLY A 97 1.43 -10.11 4.77
CA GLY A 97 0.38 -10.68 5.61
C GLY A 97 0.55 -10.41 7.11
N LEU A 98 1.50 -9.57 7.52
CA LEU A 98 1.72 -9.17 8.92
C LEU A 98 0.70 -8.15 9.44
N ALA A 99 -0.25 -7.74 8.59
CA ALA A 99 -1.40 -6.90 8.93
C ALA A 99 -2.57 -7.19 7.99
N ARG A 100 -3.81 -7.05 8.48
CA ARG A 100 -5.03 -7.27 7.68
C ARG A 100 -5.23 -6.17 6.64
N THR A 101 -4.89 -4.92 6.99
CA THR A 101 -5.05 -3.74 6.14
C THR A 101 -3.81 -2.86 6.16
N ARG A 102 -3.61 -2.03 5.11
CA ARG A 102 -2.51 -1.05 5.09
C ARG A 102 -2.58 -0.03 6.24
N ARG A 103 -3.78 0.29 6.73
CA ARG A 103 -3.95 1.16 7.91
C ARG A 103 -3.45 0.49 9.19
N GLU A 104 -3.74 -0.79 9.35
CA GLU A 104 -3.24 -1.59 10.48
C GLU A 104 -1.72 -1.77 10.38
N ALA A 105 -1.18 -2.07 9.19
CA ALA A 105 0.26 -2.13 8.96
C ALA A 105 0.97 -0.83 9.36
N ARG A 106 0.41 0.31 8.95
CA ARG A 106 0.94 1.61 9.35
C ARG A 106 0.94 1.81 10.86
N GLN A 107 -0.13 1.43 11.56
CA GLN A 107 -0.21 1.50 13.02
C GLN A 107 0.83 0.59 13.69
N ILE A 108 1.04 -0.63 13.17
CA ILE A 108 2.03 -1.57 13.67
C ILE A 108 3.44 -0.98 13.57
N VAL A 109 3.77 -0.35 12.44
CA VAL A 109 5.06 0.34 12.26
C VAL A 109 5.19 1.54 13.19
N ASP A 110 4.19 2.43 13.24
CA ASP A 110 4.19 3.63 14.10
C ASP A 110 4.36 3.26 15.60
N HIS A 111 3.81 2.12 16.01
CA HIS A 111 3.90 1.61 17.40
C HIS A 111 5.20 0.83 17.68
N LYS A 112 6.15 0.85 16.76
CA LYS A 112 7.49 0.27 16.95
C LYS A 112 7.50 -1.25 17.12
N HIS A 113 6.58 -1.95 16.46
CA HIS A 113 6.51 -3.41 16.49
C HIS A 113 7.40 -4.08 15.42
N ILE A 114 7.91 -3.30 14.46
CA ILE A 114 8.68 -3.81 13.31
C ILE A 114 10.18 -3.62 13.52
N LEU A 115 10.92 -4.67 13.18
CA LEU A 115 12.36 -4.63 12.99
C LEU A 115 12.67 -4.78 11.49
N VAL A 116 13.64 -4.03 11.01
CA VAL A 116 14.24 -4.19 9.69
C VAL A 116 15.71 -4.51 9.89
N ASN A 117 16.17 -5.66 9.44
CA ASN A 117 17.53 -6.16 9.68
C ASN A 117 17.92 -6.11 11.18
N GLY A 118 17.02 -6.52 12.06
CA GLY A 118 17.21 -6.51 13.51
C GLY A 118 17.13 -5.12 14.17
N LYS A 119 16.98 -4.04 13.41
CA LYS A 119 16.86 -2.67 13.93
C LYS A 119 15.41 -2.21 13.95
N GLN A 120 14.98 -1.61 15.06
CA GLN A 120 13.63 -1.08 15.20
C GLN A 120 13.40 0.13 14.29
N VAL A 121 12.36 0.04 13.45
CA VAL A 121 11.93 1.12 12.56
C VAL A 121 10.49 1.51 12.88
N ASN A 122 10.24 2.82 13.05
CA ASN A 122 8.92 3.37 13.33
C ASN A 122 8.44 4.39 12.27
N ILE A 123 9.03 4.33 11.08
CA ILE A 123 8.74 5.25 9.99
C ILE A 123 7.99 4.46 8.89
N PRO A 124 6.66 4.62 8.73
CA PRO A 124 5.88 3.89 7.72
C PRO A 124 6.33 4.16 6.28
N SER A 125 6.90 5.33 6.04
CA SER A 125 7.43 5.73 4.73
C SER A 125 8.88 5.29 4.48
N TYR A 126 9.48 4.50 5.37
CA TYR A 126 10.78 3.88 5.13
C TYR A 126 10.71 3.05 3.84
N LEU A 127 11.69 3.22 2.96
CA LEU A 127 11.76 2.46 1.71
C LEU A 127 12.68 1.27 1.90
N VAL A 128 12.11 0.09 1.75
CA VAL A 128 12.85 -1.17 1.83
C VAL A 128 13.73 -1.36 0.61
N LYS A 129 14.76 -2.18 0.76
CA LYS A 129 15.70 -2.57 -0.29
C LYS A 129 15.66 -4.08 -0.49
N ALA A 130 16.14 -4.54 -1.63
CA ALA A 130 16.38 -5.96 -1.86
C ALA A 130 17.34 -6.51 -0.78
N GLY A 131 17.02 -7.68 -0.23
CA GLY A 131 17.73 -8.32 0.87
C GLY A 131 17.30 -7.88 2.26
N ASP A 132 16.42 -6.86 2.40
CA ASP A 132 15.93 -6.47 3.73
C ASP A 132 15.05 -7.56 4.33
N VAL A 133 15.30 -7.83 5.62
CA VAL A 133 14.51 -8.75 6.45
C VAL A 133 13.61 -7.95 7.36
N ILE A 134 12.32 -8.21 7.30
CA ILE A 134 11.28 -7.49 8.05
C ILE A 134 10.65 -8.50 9.01
N GLU A 135 10.63 -8.18 10.30
CA GLU A 135 10.10 -9.08 11.31
C GLU A 135 9.34 -8.32 12.40
N ILE A 136 8.41 -9.03 13.04
CA ILE A 136 7.74 -8.55 14.24
C ILE A 136 8.67 -8.72 15.43
N LYS A 137 8.77 -7.70 16.26
CA LYS A 137 9.56 -7.69 17.49
C LYS A 137 9.15 -8.84 18.42
N GLU A 138 10.11 -9.60 18.95
CA GLU A 138 9.87 -10.81 19.75
C GLU A 138 8.87 -10.60 20.89
N LYS A 139 9.01 -9.50 21.63
CA LYS A 139 8.09 -9.14 22.73
C LYS A 139 6.62 -8.99 22.30
N CYS A 140 6.36 -8.79 21.00
CA CYS A 140 5.02 -8.56 20.46
C CYS A 140 4.41 -9.84 19.86
N LYS A 141 5.22 -10.80 19.43
CA LYS A 141 4.78 -12.03 18.73
C LYS A 141 3.74 -12.84 19.52
N GLY A 142 3.88 -12.93 20.82
CA GLY A 142 2.99 -13.70 21.70
C GLY A 142 1.59 -13.10 21.90
N SER A 143 1.30 -11.92 21.38
CA SER A 143 0.00 -11.28 21.58
C SER A 143 -1.11 -11.91 20.74
N GLN A 144 -2.33 -11.97 21.29
CA GLN A 144 -3.51 -12.49 20.59
C GLN A 144 -3.75 -11.78 19.26
N ARG A 145 -3.46 -10.48 19.18
CA ARG A 145 -3.58 -9.68 17.96
C ARG A 145 -2.85 -10.31 16.76
N TYR A 146 -1.61 -10.80 16.95
CA TYR A 146 -0.86 -11.39 15.83
C TYR A 146 -1.37 -12.78 15.44
N LYS A 147 -1.90 -13.56 16.39
CA LYS A 147 -2.59 -14.81 16.08
C LYS A 147 -3.81 -14.57 15.20
N ASP A 148 -4.64 -13.59 15.57
CA ASP A 148 -5.82 -13.20 14.79
C ASP A 148 -5.45 -12.64 13.40
N ILE A 149 -4.31 -11.94 13.28
CA ILE A 149 -3.82 -11.43 11.99
C ILE A 149 -3.37 -12.60 11.10
N VAL A 150 -2.59 -13.54 11.61
CA VAL A 150 -2.12 -14.72 10.87
C VAL A 150 -3.30 -15.54 10.37
N GLU A 151 -4.29 -15.81 11.21
CA GLU A 151 -5.51 -16.52 10.82
C GLU A 151 -6.25 -15.79 9.69
N ALA A 152 -6.43 -14.47 9.82
CA ALA A 152 -7.12 -13.65 8.82
C ALA A 152 -6.35 -13.46 7.50
N THR A 153 -5.03 -13.70 7.49
CA THR A 153 -4.16 -13.48 6.33
C THR A 153 -3.58 -14.76 5.74
N ALA A 154 -3.86 -15.92 6.32
CA ALA A 154 -3.32 -17.23 5.89
C ALA A 154 -3.58 -17.56 4.41
N GLY A 155 -4.71 -17.10 3.85
CA GLY A 155 -5.05 -17.29 2.42
C GLY A 155 -4.60 -16.16 1.49
N ARG A 156 -3.83 -15.18 1.97
CA ARG A 156 -3.39 -14.07 1.12
C ARG A 156 -2.22 -14.45 0.25
N LEU A 157 -2.33 -14.17 -1.04
CA LEU A 157 -1.22 -14.34 -1.97
C LEU A 157 -0.14 -13.29 -1.68
N VAL A 158 1.08 -13.78 -1.42
CA VAL A 158 2.27 -12.95 -1.26
C VAL A 158 2.86 -12.71 -2.65
N PRO A 159 3.16 -11.47 -3.04
CA PRO A 159 3.80 -11.17 -4.32
C PRO A 159 5.16 -11.87 -4.47
N GLU A 160 5.56 -12.23 -5.69
CA GLU A 160 6.78 -12.99 -5.99
C GLU A 160 8.07 -12.30 -5.52
N TRP A 161 8.10 -10.98 -5.48
CA TRP A 161 9.23 -10.18 -5.02
C TRP A 161 9.43 -10.20 -3.49
N LEU A 162 8.49 -10.81 -2.74
CA LEU A 162 8.53 -10.99 -1.30
C LEU A 162 8.52 -12.48 -0.94
N GLU A 163 9.07 -12.80 0.20
CA GLU A 163 8.96 -14.10 0.83
C GLU A 163 8.44 -13.89 2.26
N ALA A 164 7.38 -14.62 2.63
CA ALA A 164 6.75 -14.47 3.94
C ALA A 164 6.80 -15.80 4.69
N ASP A 165 7.20 -15.73 5.95
CA ASP A 165 7.05 -16.78 6.96
C ASP A 165 6.10 -16.24 8.04
N LEU A 166 4.83 -16.63 7.91
CA LEU A 166 3.79 -16.18 8.83
C LEU A 166 3.88 -16.83 10.20
N GLU A 167 4.48 -18.03 10.31
CA GLU A 167 4.69 -18.70 11.60
C GLU A 167 5.75 -17.97 12.41
N ALA A 168 6.86 -17.61 11.79
CA ALA A 168 7.91 -16.81 12.41
C ALA A 168 7.57 -15.31 12.49
N LEU A 169 6.47 -14.85 11.88
CA LEU A 169 6.09 -13.44 11.73
C LEU A 169 7.23 -12.59 11.11
N LYS A 170 7.80 -13.13 10.03
CA LYS A 170 8.98 -12.62 9.35
C LYS A 170 8.75 -12.63 7.83
N GLY A 171 9.42 -11.74 7.12
CA GLY A 171 9.46 -11.76 5.67
C GLY A 171 10.74 -11.15 5.14
N THR A 172 11.09 -11.50 3.91
CA THR A 172 12.29 -11.04 3.21
C THR A 172 11.90 -10.39 1.89
N VAL A 173 12.55 -9.29 1.56
CA VAL A 173 12.45 -8.63 0.26
C VAL A 173 13.48 -9.29 -0.66
N LYS A 174 13.05 -10.10 -1.63
CA LYS A 174 13.94 -10.76 -2.60
C LYS A 174 14.55 -9.73 -3.55
N GLU A 175 13.68 -8.94 -4.17
CA GLU A 175 14.03 -7.89 -5.12
C GLU A 175 13.05 -6.71 -5.01
N LEU A 176 13.30 -5.63 -5.73
CA LEU A 176 12.31 -4.56 -5.84
C LEU A 176 11.25 -4.93 -6.87
N PRO A 177 9.96 -4.58 -6.64
CA PRO A 177 8.89 -4.95 -7.56
C PRO A 177 9.06 -4.27 -8.92
N SER A 178 8.86 -5.02 -10.01
CA SER A 178 8.62 -4.44 -11.33
C SER A 178 7.16 -4.00 -11.46
N ARG A 179 6.83 -3.18 -12.48
CA ARG A 179 5.45 -2.75 -12.71
C ARG A 179 4.52 -3.93 -13.00
N GLU A 180 5.00 -4.96 -13.66
CA GLU A 180 4.23 -6.14 -14.07
C GLU A 180 3.73 -6.96 -12.86
N VAL A 181 4.53 -6.98 -11.78
CA VAL A 181 4.20 -7.73 -10.55
C VAL A 181 3.26 -6.93 -9.62
N ILE A 182 3.05 -5.65 -9.91
CA ILE A 182 2.19 -4.77 -9.09
C ILE A 182 0.73 -4.90 -9.54
N ASP A 183 -0.08 -5.59 -8.78
CA ASP A 183 -1.50 -5.92 -9.02
C ASP A 183 -2.49 -4.80 -8.65
N VAL A 184 -2.04 -3.56 -8.57
CA VAL A 184 -2.87 -2.42 -8.16
C VAL A 184 -3.61 -1.84 -9.37
N PRO A 185 -4.95 -1.66 -9.32
CA PRO A 185 -5.76 -1.18 -10.44
C PRO A 185 -5.67 0.35 -10.60
N VAL A 186 -4.50 0.83 -10.98
CA VAL A 186 -4.19 2.26 -11.18
C VAL A 186 -3.48 2.42 -12.52
N ASP A 187 -3.92 3.41 -13.29
CA ASP A 187 -3.25 3.86 -14.50
C ASP A 187 -2.28 5.00 -14.15
N GLU A 188 -1.00 4.66 -14.08
CA GLU A 188 0.07 5.58 -13.74
C GLU A 188 0.33 6.62 -14.84
N MET A 189 0.02 6.32 -16.11
CA MET A 189 0.21 7.27 -17.21
C MET A 189 -0.68 8.49 -17.03
N LEU A 190 -1.94 8.29 -16.65
CA LEU A 190 -2.87 9.38 -16.36
C LEU A 190 -2.40 10.24 -15.16
N ILE A 191 -1.69 9.63 -14.20
CA ILE A 191 -1.11 10.37 -13.07
C ILE A 191 0.06 11.24 -13.53
N VAL A 192 0.89 10.72 -14.43
CA VAL A 192 2.03 11.46 -15.00
C VAL A 192 1.52 12.65 -15.82
N GLU A 193 0.54 12.45 -16.71
CA GLU A 193 -0.07 13.51 -17.51
C GLU A 193 -0.65 14.62 -16.64
N LEU A 194 -1.35 14.29 -15.55
CA LEU A 194 -1.89 15.28 -14.61
C LEU A 194 -0.79 16.08 -13.90
N SER A 195 0.34 15.45 -13.64
CA SER A 195 1.39 16.03 -12.78
C SER A 195 2.46 16.78 -13.56
N SER A 196 2.50 16.59 -14.89
CA SER A 196 3.39 17.31 -15.83
C SER A 196 2.80 18.66 -16.30
N LYS A 197 1.50 18.89 -16.09
CA LYS A 197 0.80 20.17 -16.32
C LYS A 197 1.02 21.11 -15.13
#